data_1226d3172d3967fcedaff4d68008973e
#
_entry.id   1226d3172d3967fcedaff4d68008973e
#
_cell.length_a   1.000
_cell.length_b   1.000
_cell.length_c   1.000
_cell.angle_alpha   90.00
_cell.angle_beta   90.00
_cell.angle_gamma   90.00
#
_symmetry.space_group_name_H-M   'P 1'
#
loop_
_entity.id
_entity.type
_entity.pdbx_description
1 polymer ?
#
loop_
_entity_poly.entity_id
_entity_poly.type
_entity_poly.pdbx_seq_one_letter_code
_entity_poly.pdbx_strand_id
1 'polypeptide(L)'
;MINFLLLQTSEEYQKQKMSKKQLYTLEYPVRCSPAILYEFLSTASGLQEWFADKVDERDSIFYFSWNGSNEAAEVLESEEEKFIRFHWAHAPAGEYFEFRIEKSEITNQTILVIKDFAEKKEIKDQSMLWDYQVKDLFHRVGSN
;
A
#
# COMPACT_ATOMS: atom_id res chain seq x y z
N MET A 1 -32.57 -23.23 8.57
CA MET A 1 -32.95 -22.33 7.48
C MET A 1 -32.32 -20.95 7.60
N ILE A 2 -32.45 -20.31 8.74
CA ILE A 2 -31.83 -19.01 8.96
C ILE A 2 -30.32 -19.09 8.82
N ASN A 3 -29.68 -20.10 9.38
CA ASN A 3 -28.24 -20.28 9.28
C ASN A 3 -27.76 -20.50 7.85
N PHE A 4 -28.55 -21.22 7.06
CA PHE A 4 -28.24 -21.45 5.65
C PHE A 4 -28.30 -20.14 4.85
N LEU A 5 -29.32 -19.31 5.08
CA LEU A 5 -29.45 -18.04 4.39
C LEU A 5 -28.32 -17.07 4.78
N LEU A 6 -27.95 -17.04 6.05
CA LEU A 6 -26.83 -16.21 6.52
C LEU A 6 -25.51 -16.67 5.91
N LEU A 7 -25.29 -17.98 5.85
CA LEU A 7 -24.09 -18.56 5.26
C LEU A 7 -24.02 -18.24 3.77
N GLN A 8 -25.11 -18.41 3.05
CA GLN A 8 -25.16 -18.11 1.63
C GLN A 8 -24.91 -16.65 1.33
N THR A 9 -25.52 -15.76 2.12
CA THR A 9 -25.31 -14.31 1.99
C THR A 9 -23.85 -13.96 2.26
N SER A 10 -23.26 -14.56 3.28
CA SER A 10 -21.86 -14.34 3.61
C SER A 10 -20.93 -14.83 2.49
N GLU A 11 -21.19 -15.98 1.92
CA GLU A 11 -20.42 -16.52 0.81
C GLU A 11 -20.55 -15.64 -0.43
N GLU A 12 -21.75 -15.20 -0.75
CA GLU A 12 -22.00 -14.30 -1.86
C GLU A 12 -21.29 -12.97 -1.67
N TYR A 13 -21.35 -12.42 -0.46
CA TYR A 13 -20.66 -11.19 -0.12
C TYR A 13 -19.14 -11.33 -0.31
N GLN A 14 -18.55 -12.40 0.21
CA GLN A 14 -17.13 -12.66 0.07
C GLN A 14 -16.73 -12.86 -1.38
N LYS A 15 -17.53 -13.60 -2.13
CA LYS A 15 -17.30 -13.83 -3.55
C LYS A 15 -17.34 -12.52 -4.33
N GLN A 16 -18.34 -11.68 -4.09
CA GLN A 16 -18.45 -10.38 -4.73
C GLN A 16 -17.29 -9.47 -4.38
N LYS A 17 -16.92 -9.45 -3.10
CA LYS A 17 -15.81 -8.64 -2.61
C LYS A 17 -14.49 -9.08 -3.24
N MET A 18 -14.24 -10.39 -3.34
CA MET A 18 -13.03 -10.93 -3.94
C MET A 18 -12.99 -10.74 -5.44
N SER A 19 -14.15 -10.87 -6.13
CA SER A 19 -14.21 -10.76 -7.58
C SER A 19 -14.21 -9.32 -8.09
N LYS A 20 -14.59 -8.35 -7.24
CA LYS A 20 -14.66 -6.93 -7.64
C LYS A 20 -13.33 -6.23 -7.65
N LYS A 21 -12.42 -6.61 -6.77
CA LYS A 21 -11.12 -5.96 -6.66
C LYS A 21 -10.09 -6.64 -7.54
N GLN A 22 -9.30 -5.83 -8.21
CA GLN A 22 -8.20 -6.31 -9.04
C GLN A 22 -6.93 -5.55 -8.69
N LEU A 23 -5.80 -6.18 -8.98
CA LEU A 23 -4.49 -5.57 -8.78
C LEU A 23 -4.28 -4.47 -9.81
N TYR A 24 -3.77 -3.33 -9.38
CA TYR A 24 -3.28 -2.28 -10.27
C TYR A 24 -1.90 -1.82 -9.80
N THR A 25 -1.16 -1.22 -10.73
CA THR A 25 0.22 -0.83 -10.50
C THR A 25 0.44 0.61 -10.95
N LEU A 26 1.14 1.39 -10.11
CA LEU A 26 1.51 2.75 -10.41
C LEU A 26 3.03 2.89 -10.34
N GLU A 27 3.60 3.71 -11.20
CA GLU A 27 5.04 3.92 -11.26
C GLU A 27 5.38 5.40 -11.14
N TYR A 28 6.38 5.70 -10.32
CA TYR A 28 6.81 7.07 -10.04
C TYR A 28 8.33 7.16 -10.09
N PRO A 29 8.91 7.86 -11.06
CA PRO A 29 10.35 8.16 -11.04
C PRO A 29 10.68 9.00 -9.82
N VAL A 30 11.73 8.66 -9.09
CA VAL A 30 12.12 9.33 -7.84
C VAL A 30 13.60 9.67 -7.87
N ARG A 31 13.93 10.90 -7.50
CA ARG A 31 15.33 11.34 -7.43
C ARG A 31 15.89 11.14 -6.03
N CYS A 32 16.11 9.90 -5.67
CA CYS A 32 16.83 9.56 -4.46
C CYS A 32 17.37 8.14 -4.56
N SER A 33 18.29 7.79 -3.66
CA SER A 33 18.86 6.45 -3.67
C SER A 33 17.85 5.41 -3.18
N PRO A 34 17.97 4.14 -3.60
CA PRO A 34 17.14 3.07 -3.06
C PRO A 34 17.18 2.95 -1.54
N ALA A 35 18.35 3.16 -0.94
CA ALA A 35 18.50 3.08 0.51
C ALA A 35 17.67 4.14 1.23
N ILE A 36 17.73 5.39 0.77
CA ILE A 36 16.94 6.48 1.36
C ILE A 36 15.46 6.25 1.13
N LEU A 37 15.08 5.90 -0.09
CA LEU A 37 13.68 5.64 -0.40
C LEU A 37 13.10 4.53 0.48
N TYR A 38 13.85 3.44 0.64
CA TYR A 38 13.38 2.30 1.44
C TYR A 38 13.10 2.66 2.90
N GLU A 39 13.87 3.57 3.48
CA GLU A 39 13.60 4.07 4.83
C GLU A 39 12.21 4.68 4.96
N PHE A 40 11.78 5.44 3.94
CA PHE A 40 10.45 6.05 3.91
C PHE A 40 9.32 5.06 3.64
N LEU A 41 9.64 3.89 3.09
CA LEU A 41 8.64 2.89 2.73
C LEU A 41 8.47 1.80 3.79
N SER A 42 9.47 1.60 4.63
CA SER A 42 9.55 0.40 5.48
C SER A 42 9.65 0.68 6.99
N THR A 43 9.80 1.92 7.40
CA THR A 43 9.89 2.26 8.83
C THR A 43 8.69 3.07 9.28
N ALA A 44 8.33 2.95 10.55
CA ALA A 44 7.24 3.73 11.12
C ALA A 44 7.50 5.23 10.97
N SER A 45 8.72 5.67 11.29
CA SER A 45 9.07 7.09 11.18
C SER A 45 9.04 7.58 9.73
N GLY A 46 9.48 6.75 8.78
CA GLY A 46 9.45 7.09 7.37
C GLY A 46 8.04 7.18 6.82
N LEU A 47 7.22 6.20 7.11
CA LEU A 47 5.82 6.18 6.66
C LEU A 47 4.99 7.31 7.29
N GLN A 48 5.33 7.73 8.50
CA GLN A 48 4.66 8.86 9.15
C GLN A 48 4.92 10.19 8.43
N GLU A 49 5.97 10.27 7.64
CA GLU A 49 6.29 11.50 6.91
C GLU A 49 5.38 11.75 5.70
N TRP A 50 4.78 10.71 5.15
CA TRP A 50 4.02 10.86 3.90
C TRP A 50 2.76 10.01 3.78
N PHE A 51 2.73 8.85 4.44
CA PHE A 51 1.65 7.87 4.22
C PHE A 51 0.50 8.02 5.20
N ALA A 52 0.79 8.33 6.45
CA ALA A 52 -0.23 8.48 7.49
C ALA A 52 0.16 9.56 8.49
N ASP A 53 -0.80 10.07 9.25
CA ASP A 53 -0.57 11.10 10.26
C ASP A 53 0.29 10.58 11.41
N LYS A 54 0.01 9.35 11.83
CA LYS A 54 0.80 8.65 12.84
C LYS A 54 1.02 7.21 12.42
N VAL A 55 2.20 6.70 12.70
CA VAL A 55 2.54 5.31 12.43
C VAL A 55 3.30 4.73 13.61
N ASP A 56 2.89 3.56 14.05
CA ASP A 56 3.57 2.81 15.09
C ASP A 56 3.78 1.39 14.58
N GLU A 57 4.84 0.73 15.04
CA GLU A 57 5.14 -0.63 14.63
C GLU A 57 5.42 -1.49 15.86
N ARG A 58 4.78 -2.66 15.91
CA ARG A 58 5.01 -3.67 16.94
C ARG A 58 4.91 -5.05 16.34
N ASP A 59 5.98 -5.84 16.43
CA ASP A 59 6.00 -7.24 15.99
C ASP A 59 5.57 -7.43 14.54
N SER A 60 6.12 -6.62 13.62
CA SER A 60 5.80 -6.64 12.18
C SER A 60 4.37 -6.24 11.85
N ILE A 61 3.67 -5.63 12.79
CA ILE A 61 2.36 -5.03 12.53
C ILE A 61 2.50 -3.53 12.62
N PHE A 62 2.07 -2.85 11.56
CA PHE A 62 2.05 -1.40 11.50
C PHE A 62 0.65 -0.89 11.82
N TYR A 63 0.59 0.11 12.68
CA TYR A 63 -0.66 0.77 13.08
C TYR A 63 -0.64 2.18 12.53
N PHE A 64 -1.58 2.46 11.64
CA PHE A 64 -1.68 3.75 10.94
C PHE A 64 -2.88 4.53 11.44
N SER A 65 -2.73 5.85 11.56
CA SER A 65 -3.83 6.73 11.93
C SER A 65 -3.96 7.87 10.93
N TRP A 66 -5.19 8.11 10.48
CA TRP A 66 -5.58 9.25 9.64
C TRP A 66 -6.82 9.89 10.24
N ASN A 67 -6.74 11.16 10.66
CA ASN A 67 -7.90 11.94 11.13
C ASN A 67 -8.82 11.14 12.09
N GLY A 68 -8.23 10.40 13.02
CA GLY A 68 -9.00 9.61 13.98
C GLY A 68 -9.37 8.21 13.53
N SER A 69 -9.14 7.84 12.28
CA SER A 69 -9.28 6.47 11.82
C SER A 69 -8.00 5.70 12.09
N ASN A 70 -8.13 4.48 12.60
CA ASN A 70 -7.00 3.62 12.90
C ASN A 70 -7.10 2.35 12.07
N GLU A 71 -6.01 2.00 11.39
CA GLU A 71 -5.92 0.81 10.56
C GLU A 71 -4.63 0.07 10.87
N ALA A 72 -4.68 -1.25 10.86
CA ALA A 72 -3.50 -2.09 11.07
C ALA A 72 -3.18 -2.89 9.81
N ALA A 73 -1.89 -3.08 9.57
CA ALA A 73 -1.43 -3.94 8.47
C ALA A 73 -0.22 -4.75 8.94
N GLU A 74 -0.18 -6.01 8.56
CA GLU A 74 0.98 -6.84 8.82
C GLU A 74 1.91 -6.86 7.62
N VAL A 75 3.21 -7.00 7.87
CA VAL A 75 4.18 -7.19 6.80
C VAL A 75 4.14 -8.65 6.37
N LEU A 76 3.78 -8.88 5.12
CA LEU A 76 3.77 -10.23 4.55
C LEU A 76 5.18 -10.66 4.12
N GLU A 77 5.92 -9.75 3.51
CA GLU A 77 7.23 -10.03 2.97
C GLU A 77 7.96 -8.72 2.73
N SER A 78 9.28 -8.74 2.90
CA SER A 78 10.10 -7.57 2.60
C SER A 78 11.51 -8.00 2.25
N GLU A 79 12.16 -7.20 1.41
CA GLU A 79 13.57 -7.34 1.08
C GLU A 79 14.20 -5.95 1.08
N GLU A 80 15.25 -5.75 1.86
CA GLU A 80 15.88 -4.45 2.05
C GLU A 80 16.24 -3.80 0.72
N GLU A 81 15.89 -2.53 0.55
CA GLU A 81 16.11 -1.72 -0.64
C GLU A 81 15.40 -2.22 -1.89
N LYS A 82 14.52 -3.22 -1.77
CA LYS A 82 13.80 -3.78 -2.92
C LYS A 82 12.30 -3.66 -2.81
N PHE A 83 11.70 -4.14 -1.72
CA PHE A 83 10.25 -4.03 -1.57
C PHE A 83 9.80 -4.31 -0.16
N ILE A 84 8.57 -3.89 0.13
CA ILE A 84 7.83 -4.28 1.32
C ILE A 84 6.36 -4.46 0.94
N ARG A 85 5.77 -5.57 1.36
CA ARG A 85 4.38 -5.92 1.07
C ARG A 85 3.59 -6.01 2.36
N PHE A 86 2.46 -5.33 2.40
CA PHE A 86 1.58 -5.26 3.56
C PHE A 86 0.22 -5.87 3.27
N HIS A 87 -0.40 -6.39 4.31
CA HIS A 87 -1.79 -6.87 4.26
C HIS A 87 -2.61 -6.15 5.32
N TRP A 88 -3.64 -5.44 4.89
CA TRP A 88 -4.56 -4.79 5.82
C TRP A 88 -5.28 -5.85 6.66
N ALA A 89 -5.37 -5.64 7.97
CA ALA A 89 -5.98 -6.61 8.89
C ALA A 89 -7.43 -6.94 8.52
N HIS A 90 -8.17 -5.98 7.97
CA HIS A 90 -9.57 -6.16 7.60
C HIS A 90 -9.78 -6.64 6.17
N ALA A 91 -8.72 -6.76 5.38
CA ALA A 91 -8.84 -7.11 3.97
C ALA A 91 -8.98 -8.63 3.77
N PRO A 92 -9.64 -9.09 2.71
CA PRO A 92 -9.68 -10.50 2.38
C PRO A 92 -8.29 -11.08 2.09
N ALA A 93 -8.14 -12.37 2.32
CA ALA A 93 -6.89 -13.06 1.97
C ALA A 93 -6.59 -12.89 0.48
N GLY A 94 -5.31 -12.70 0.16
CA GLY A 94 -4.86 -12.50 -1.21
C GLY A 94 -4.76 -11.06 -1.66
N GLU A 95 -5.36 -10.12 -0.92
CA GLU A 95 -5.20 -8.69 -1.18
C GLU A 95 -4.00 -8.17 -0.40
N TYR A 96 -3.29 -7.20 -0.99
CA TYR A 96 -2.13 -6.57 -0.35
C TYR A 96 -1.90 -5.19 -0.98
N PHE A 97 -1.05 -4.40 -0.34
CA PHE A 97 -0.44 -3.26 -1.01
C PHE A 97 1.08 -3.40 -0.86
N GLU A 98 1.80 -2.91 -1.85
CA GLU A 98 3.24 -3.13 -1.92
C GLU A 98 3.95 -1.89 -2.42
N PHE A 99 5.07 -1.59 -1.80
CA PHE A 99 6.01 -0.57 -2.28
C PHE A 99 7.25 -1.30 -2.78
N ARG A 100 7.57 -1.10 -4.05
CA ARG A 100 8.72 -1.73 -4.69
C ARG A 100 9.64 -0.68 -5.29
N ILE A 101 10.92 -0.95 -5.21
CA ILE A 101 11.95 -0.06 -5.76
C ILE A 101 12.58 -0.76 -6.96
N GLU A 102 12.53 -0.12 -8.11
CA GLU A 102 13.12 -0.64 -9.33
C GLU A 102 14.05 0.42 -9.93
N LYS A 103 14.88 0.02 -10.87
CA LYS A 103 15.72 0.92 -11.64
C LYS A 103 15.35 0.84 -13.10
N SER A 104 15.22 2.02 -13.74
CA SER A 104 15.03 2.07 -15.19
C SER A 104 16.29 1.58 -15.89
N GLU A 105 16.15 0.60 -16.77
CA GLU A 105 17.28 0.11 -17.58
C GLU A 105 17.80 1.17 -18.55
N ILE A 106 16.93 2.10 -18.95
CA ILE A 106 17.27 3.12 -19.93
C ILE A 106 17.97 4.31 -19.26
N THR A 107 17.39 4.84 -18.19
CA THR A 107 17.88 6.07 -17.54
C THR A 107 18.66 5.82 -16.26
N ASN A 108 18.65 4.58 -15.75
CA ASN A 108 19.19 4.20 -14.44
C ASN A 108 18.54 4.95 -13.27
N GLN A 109 17.37 5.53 -13.51
CA GLN A 109 16.63 6.27 -12.52
C GLN A 109 15.91 5.32 -11.56
N THR A 110 15.83 5.69 -10.28
CA THR A 110 15.06 4.96 -9.28
C THR A 110 13.57 5.15 -9.57
N ILE A 111 12.82 4.06 -9.52
CA ILE A 111 11.38 4.06 -9.74
C ILE A 111 10.69 3.46 -8.53
N LEU A 112 9.74 4.19 -7.95
CA LEU A 112 8.83 3.66 -6.94
C LEU A 112 7.66 3.01 -7.66
N VAL A 113 7.45 1.73 -7.40
CA VAL A 113 6.31 0.98 -7.93
C VAL A 113 5.35 0.70 -6.78
N ILE A 114 4.11 1.16 -6.91
CA ILE A 114 3.06 0.89 -5.93
C ILE A 114 2.09 -0.11 -6.53
N LYS A 115 1.83 -1.19 -5.81
CA LYS A 115 0.82 -2.19 -6.16
C LYS A 115 -0.26 -2.17 -5.11
N ASP A 116 -1.51 -2.15 -5.55
CA ASP A 116 -2.66 -2.11 -4.67
C ASP A 116 -3.86 -2.76 -5.34
N PHE A 117 -4.91 -3.01 -4.58
CA PHE A 117 -6.14 -3.61 -5.07
C PHE A 117 -7.29 -2.63 -4.94
N ALA A 118 -8.12 -2.57 -5.97
CA ALA A 118 -9.34 -1.76 -5.95
C ALA A 118 -10.36 -2.34 -6.94
N GLU A 119 -11.62 -2.00 -6.74
CA GLU A 119 -12.63 -2.30 -7.75
C GLU A 119 -12.31 -1.51 -9.02
N LYS A 120 -12.58 -2.09 -10.18
CA LYS A 120 -12.26 -1.50 -11.47
C LYS A 120 -12.73 -0.04 -11.57
N LYS A 121 -13.94 0.24 -11.12
CA LYS A 121 -14.53 1.58 -11.17
C LYS A 121 -13.84 2.58 -10.22
N GLU A 122 -13.09 2.09 -9.23
CA GLU A 122 -12.44 2.92 -8.22
C GLU A 122 -10.95 3.12 -8.46
N ILE A 123 -10.37 2.40 -9.43
CA ILE A 123 -8.92 2.47 -9.67
C ILE A 123 -8.47 3.90 -9.97
N LYS A 124 -9.23 4.63 -10.77
CA LYS A 124 -8.89 6.01 -11.11
C LYS A 124 -8.82 6.90 -9.88
N ASP A 125 -9.83 6.85 -9.03
CA ASP A 125 -9.89 7.66 -7.82
C ASP A 125 -8.81 7.24 -6.81
N GLN A 126 -8.59 5.94 -6.66
CA GLN A 126 -7.54 5.41 -5.79
C GLN A 126 -6.16 5.83 -6.29
N SER A 127 -5.95 5.80 -7.61
CA SER A 127 -4.68 6.24 -8.20
C SER A 127 -4.41 7.71 -7.92
N MET A 128 -5.43 8.54 -7.96
CA MET A 128 -5.31 9.97 -7.63
C MET A 128 -4.93 10.18 -6.17
N LEU A 129 -5.45 9.37 -5.26
CA LEU A 129 -5.08 9.43 -3.85
C LEU A 129 -3.61 9.04 -3.66
N TRP A 130 -3.15 8.00 -4.35
CA TRP A 130 -1.73 7.63 -4.33
C TRP A 130 -0.85 8.76 -4.89
N ASP A 131 -1.24 9.36 -6.00
CA ASP A 131 -0.50 10.49 -6.58
C ASP A 131 -0.34 11.62 -5.55
N TYR A 132 -1.40 11.90 -4.82
CA TYR A 132 -1.39 12.94 -3.81
C TYR A 132 -0.43 12.61 -2.66
N GLN A 133 -0.47 11.38 -2.14
CA GLN A 133 0.40 10.95 -1.06
C GLN A 133 1.87 10.88 -1.51
N VAL A 134 2.13 10.38 -2.71
CA VAL A 134 3.48 10.27 -3.26
C VAL A 134 4.10 11.66 -3.45
N LYS A 135 3.30 12.67 -3.72
CA LYS A 135 3.78 14.04 -3.81
C LYS A 135 4.42 14.50 -2.49
N ASP A 136 3.81 14.14 -1.36
CA ASP A 136 4.39 14.42 -0.05
C ASP A 136 5.70 13.66 0.14
N LEU A 137 5.75 12.40 -0.26
CA LEU A 137 6.98 11.62 -0.23
C LEU A 137 8.09 12.31 -1.00
N PHE A 138 7.79 12.79 -2.20
CA PHE A 138 8.77 13.49 -3.05
C PHE A 138 9.35 14.71 -2.35
N HIS A 139 8.52 15.50 -1.69
CA HIS A 139 8.98 16.63 -0.89
C HIS A 139 9.96 16.20 0.20
N ARG A 140 9.65 15.10 0.89
CA ARG A 140 10.47 14.62 2.01
C ARG A 140 11.82 14.08 1.56
N VAL A 141 11.89 13.43 0.41
CA VAL A 141 13.15 12.89 -0.11
C VAL A 141 13.90 13.90 -1.00
N GLY A 142 13.36 15.10 -1.18
CA GLY A 142 14.00 16.12 -1.99
C GLY A 142 13.86 15.91 -3.50
N SER A 143 12.88 15.12 -3.91
CA SER A 143 12.64 14.79 -5.32
C SER A 143 11.45 15.59 -5.85
N ASN A 144 11.68 16.72 -6.41
CA ASN A 144 10.61 17.56 -6.99
C ASN A 144 10.66 17.59 -8.49
#